data_913ceefb0ccd5845d05b4d51c45d1e26
#
_entry.id   913ceefb0ccd5845d05b4d51c45d1e26
#
_cell.length_a   1.000
_cell.length_b   1.000
_cell.length_c   1.000
_cell.angle_alpha   90.00
_cell.angle_beta   90.00
_cell.angle_gamma   90.00
#
_symmetry.space_group_name_H-M   'P 1'
#
loop_
_entity.id
_entity.type
_entity.pdbx_description
1 polymer ?
#
loop_
_entity_poly.entity_id
_entity_poly.type
_entity_poly.pdbx_seq_one_letter_code
_entity_poly.pdbx_strand_id
1 'polypeptide(L)'
;MRRILVIIVTYNAMKWADRCFGSLRDSRQPVDVFVVDNGSADGTAEHIRNHYPEVMLHCAGENYGFGKANNIGLEYALANGYDYVYLLNQDAWVFPDTFDRLLDAHDAHPEYGILSPVQMTASMERPDPRFKVKCLDKELSAYESGRIYDVDFVMAAHWLVSRRCILSTGGFSPAFRHYGEDDNFIHRALWKGYKIGFLAGTYAVHDREMRTVAKSAAMRLKCVASVVKLSNPSSCLPFRLVMQPLELLAIAVRYMSSDVLKFIPSFVASCPKIVKLRRESLEEGAFLNVPNEN
;
A
#
# COMPACT_ATOMS: atom_id res chain seq x y z
N MET A 1 1.66 17.50 19.67
CA MET A 1 1.99 17.67 18.22
C MET A 1 1.89 16.29 17.60
N ARG A 2 1.14 16.10 16.51
CA ARG A 2 0.96 14.79 15.83
C ARG A 2 2.27 14.40 15.15
N ARG A 3 2.82 13.24 15.48
CA ARG A 3 4.07 12.74 14.91
C ARG A 3 3.78 11.80 13.74
N ILE A 4 4.31 12.12 12.56
CA ILE A 4 4.13 11.33 11.34
C ILE A 4 5.48 10.78 10.91
N LEU A 5 5.52 9.48 10.62
CA LEU A 5 6.62 8.86 9.89
C LEU A 5 6.19 8.59 8.44
N VAL A 6 6.86 9.20 7.49
CA VAL A 6 6.72 8.85 6.08
C VAL A 6 7.63 7.67 5.77
N ILE A 7 7.05 6.57 5.31
CA ILE A 7 7.81 5.37 4.91
C ILE A 7 7.85 5.31 3.39
N ILE A 8 9.06 5.20 2.83
CA ILE A 8 9.30 5.10 1.40
C ILE A 8 10.15 3.85 1.14
N VAL A 9 9.67 2.99 0.25
CA VAL A 9 10.45 1.86 -0.26
C VAL A 9 11.04 2.24 -1.60
N THR A 10 12.37 2.24 -1.72
CA THR A 10 13.07 2.57 -2.96
C THR A 10 13.68 1.33 -3.62
N TYR A 11 13.61 1.29 -4.95
CA TYR A 11 14.31 0.34 -5.80
C TYR A 11 14.57 0.97 -7.17
N ASN A 12 15.80 1.40 -7.42
CA ASN A 12 16.20 2.15 -8.62
C ASN A 12 15.32 3.39 -8.84
N ALA A 13 15.33 4.31 -7.86
CA ALA A 13 14.40 5.43 -7.77
C ALA A 13 14.99 6.79 -8.23
N MET A 14 16.21 6.84 -8.76
CA MET A 14 16.91 8.08 -9.12
C MET A 14 16.05 9.05 -9.91
N LYS A 15 15.23 8.53 -10.82
CA LYS A 15 14.35 9.35 -11.66
C LYS A 15 13.39 10.24 -10.87
N TRP A 16 12.92 9.80 -9.71
CA TRP A 16 11.89 10.48 -8.93
C TRP A 16 12.39 11.04 -7.60
N ALA A 17 13.63 10.69 -7.20
CA ALA A 17 14.16 10.97 -5.88
C ALA A 17 13.99 12.45 -5.48
N ASP A 18 14.41 13.41 -6.32
CA ASP A 18 14.33 14.82 -5.96
C ASP A 18 12.90 15.35 -5.84
N ARG A 19 11.96 14.84 -6.66
CA ARG A 19 10.55 15.23 -6.53
C ARG A 19 9.91 14.61 -5.29
N CYS A 20 10.15 13.34 -5.05
CA CYS A 20 9.60 12.61 -3.91
C CYS A 20 10.09 13.24 -2.59
N PHE A 21 11.40 13.28 -2.37
CA PHE A 21 11.99 13.79 -1.13
C PHE A 21 11.87 15.32 -0.99
N GLY A 22 12.03 16.08 -2.08
CA GLY A 22 11.85 17.54 -2.08
C GLY A 22 10.45 17.94 -1.64
N SER A 23 9.41 17.23 -2.08
CA SER A 23 8.02 17.51 -1.67
C SER A 23 7.77 17.36 -0.18
N LEU A 24 8.55 16.51 0.50
CA LEU A 24 8.44 16.33 1.94
C LEU A 24 9.11 17.48 2.71
N ARG A 25 10.18 18.06 2.19
CA ARG A 25 10.79 19.29 2.73
C ARG A 25 9.86 20.48 2.65
N ASP A 26 9.05 20.57 1.59
CA ASP A 26 8.12 21.65 1.36
C ASP A 26 6.80 21.49 2.16
N SER A 27 6.64 20.40 2.89
CA SER A 27 5.45 20.15 3.71
C SER A 27 5.34 21.15 4.88
N ARG A 28 4.16 21.72 5.09
CA ARG A 28 3.87 22.59 6.25
C ARG A 28 3.89 21.81 7.55
N GLN A 29 3.32 20.60 7.55
CA GLN A 29 3.38 19.67 8.68
C GLN A 29 4.77 19.03 8.70
N PRO A 30 5.56 19.20 9.78
CA PRO A 30 6.81 18.49 9.93
C PRO A 30 6.60 16.97 9.92
N VAL A 31 7.43 16.26 9.16
CA VAL A 31 7.40 14.79 9.07
C VAL A 31 8.81 14.24 9.22
N ASP A 32 8.93 13.08 9.84
CA ASP A 32 10.14 12.28 9.80
C ASP A 32 10.05 11.32 8.60
N VAL A 33 11.17 11.03 7.96
CA VAL A 33 11.21 10.19 6.76
C VAL A 33 12.09 8.97 6.99
N PHE A 34 11.52 7.78 6.79
CA PHE A 34 12.22 6.50 6.87
C PHE A 34 12.20 5.81 5.51
N VAL A 35 13.36 5.60 4.94
CA VAL A 35 13.52 4.96 3.64
C VAL A 35 14.08 3.56 3.81
N VAL A 36 13.45 2.59 3.14
CA VAL A 36 13.99 1.25 2.97
C VAL A 36 14.43 1.09 1.52
N ASP A 37 15.74 1.12 1.29
CA ASP A 37 16.30 0.87 -0.04
C ASP A 37 16.43 -0.64 -0.27
N ASN A 38 15.66 -1.14 -1.23
CA ASN A 38 15.57 -2.56 -1.60
C ASN A 38 16.73 -3.04 -2.50
N GLY A 39 17.93 -2.52 -2.29
CA GLY A 39 19.11 -2.90 -3.09
C GLY A 39 19.17 -2.20 -4.44
N SER A 40 18.99 -0.89 -4.47
CA SER A 40 19.15 -0.07 -5.67
C SER A 40 20.57 -0.15 -6.21
N ALA A 41 20.69 -0.24 -7.54
CA ALA A 41 21.98 -0.28 -8.26
C ALA A 41 22.23 0.98 -9.10
N ASP A 42 21.31 1.93 -9.10
CA ASP A 42 21.33 3.16 -9.93
C ASP A 42 21.91 4.39 -9.21
N GLY A 43 22.44 4.21 -7.99
CA GLY A 43 22.95 5.32 -7.16
C GLY A 43 21.90 5.95 -6.23
N THR A 44 20.65 5.45 -6.20
CA THR A 44 19.57 6.00 -5.35
C THR A 44 20.00 6.17 -3.90
N ALA A 45 20.55 5.12 -3.27
CA ALA A 45 20.93 5.17 -1.85
C ALA A 45 22.04 6.19 -1.57
N GLU A 46 23.01 6.33 -2.47
CA GLU A 46 24.07 7.34 -2.35
C GLU A 46 23.51 8.75 -2.53
N HIS A 47 22.63 8.95 -3.51
CA HIS A 47 21.98 10.23 -3.75
C HIS A 47 21.18 10.69 -2.52
N ILE A 48 20.39 9.78 -1.89
CA ILE A 48 19.64 10.09 -0.66
C ILE A 48 20.59 10.52 0.46
N ARG A 49 21.69 9.77 0.73
CA ARG A 49 22.66 10.15 1.78
C ARG A 49 23.27 11.53 1.58
N ASN A 50 23.59 11.87 0.33
CA ASN A 50 24.29 13.09 0.02
C ASN A 50 23.40 14.33 -0.03
N HIS A 51 22.13 14.19 -0.47
CA HIS A 51 21.24 15.32 -0.71
C HIS A 51 20.10 15.44 0.30
N TYR A 52 19.77 14.35 1.04
CA TYR A 52 18.71 14.27 2.02
C TYR A 52 19.20 13.68 3.35
N PRO A 53 20.20 14.33 4.01
CA PRO A 53 20.82 13.80 5.24
C PRO A 53 19.87 13.71 6.43
N GLU A 54 18.71 14.38 6.38
CA GLU A 54 17.65 14.28 7.38
C GLU A 54 16.85 12.97 7.28
N VAL A 55 16.97 12.24 6.17
CA VAL A 55 16.24 10.98 5.94
C VAL A 55 16.94 9.84 6.65
N MET A 56 16.18 9.07 7.39
CA MET A 56 16.66 7.81 7.98
C MET A 56 16.67 6.71 6.91
N LEU A 57 17.86 6.36 6.42
CA LEU A 57 18.03 5.40 5.33
C LEU A 57 18.45 4.02 5.85
N HIS A 58 17.60 3.01 5.62
CA HIS A 58 17.88 1.60 5.84
C HIS A 58 18.17 0.90 4.50
N CYS A 59 19.39 0.40 4.29
CA CYS A 59 19.74 -0.36 3.11
C CYS A 59 19.51 -1.85 3.35
N ALA A 60 18.56 -2.46 2.64
CA ALA A 60 18.17 -3.86 2.84
C ALA A 60 19.17 -4.87 2.24
N GLY A 61 20.09 -4.43 1.37
CA GLY A 61 21.06 -5.28 0.69
C GLY A 61 20.49 -6.17 -0.43
N GLU A 62 19.21 -6.47 -0.39
CA GLU A 62 18.46 -7.22 -1.41
C GLU A 62 17.01 -6.72 -1.53
N ASN A 63 16.31 -7.13 -2.57
CA ASN A 63 14.91 -6.73 -2.76
C ASN A 63 13.96 -7.61 -1.96
N TYR A 64 13.50 -7.10 -0.82
CA TYR A 64 12.50 -7.75 0.05
C TYR A 64 11.07 -7.68 -0.48
N GLY A 65 10.81 -6.91 -1.55
CA GLY A 65 9.47 -6.57 -2.02
C GLY A 65 8.83 -5.45 -1.20
N PHE A 66 7.65 -4.99 -1.65
CA PHE A 66 6.98 -3.83 -1.06
C PHE A 66 6.53 -4.07 0.38
N GLY A 67 5.81 -5.15 0.64
CA GLY A 67 5.20 -5.41 1.96
C GLY A 67 6.24 -5.61 3.06
N LYS A 68 7.24 -6.48 2.85
CA LYS A 68 8.28 -6.73 3.86
C LYS A 68 9.13 -5.48 4.14
N ALA A 69 9.45 -4.70 3.11
CA ALA A 69 10.20 -3.46 3.29
C ALA A 69 9.39 -2.43 4.09
N ASN A 70 8.09 -2.26 3.78
CA ASN A 70 7.23 -1.39 4.58
C ASN A 70 7.09 -1.87 6.03
N ASN A 71 7.07 -3.18 6.30
CA ASN A 71 6.99 -3.68 7.68
C ASN A 71 8.16 -3.21 8.54
N ILE A 72 9.37 -3.10 7.98
CA ILE A 72 10.54 -2.53 8.69
C ILE A 72 10.24 -1.10 9.15
N GLY A 73 9.67 -0.28 8.28
CA GLY A 73 9.27 1.09 8.61
C GLY A 73 8.10 1.15 9.61
N LEU A 74 7.12 0.23 9.50
CA LEU A 74 6.01 0.12 10.44
C LEU A 74 6.50 -0.26 11.86
N GLU A 75 7.41 -1.23 11.96
CA GLU A 75 8.06 -1.62 13.22
C GLU A 75 8.82 -0.44 13.84
N TYR A 76 9.58 0.29 13.02
CA TYR A 76 10.27 1.50 13.46
C TYR A 76 9.30 2.56 13.99
N ALA A 77 8.19 2.81 13.26
CA ALA A 77 7.17 3.77 13.67
C ALA A 77 6.55 3.42 15.01
N LEU A 78 6.19 2.14 15.20
CA LEU A 78 5.60 1.67 16.44
C LEU A 78 6.58 1.75 17.62
N ALA A 79 7.83 1.34 17.43
CA ALA A 79 8.87 1.39 18.46
C ALA A 79 9.22 2.82 18.90
N ASN A 80 9.07 3.83 18.02
CA ASN A 80 9.43 5.22 18.30
C ASN A 80 8.22 6.13 18.58
N GLY A 81 7.02 5.57 18.80
CA GLY A 81 5.86 6.32 19.28
C GLY A 81 5.28 7.30 18.26
N TYR A 82 5.33 7.00 16.96
CA TYR A 82 4.64 7.80 15.96
C TYR A 82 3.13 7.58 16.03
N ASP A 83 2.36 8.67 15.88
CA ASP A 83 0.90 8.64 15.90
C ASP A 83 0.33 8.13 14.57
N TYR A 84 1.03 8.47 13.49
CA TYR A 84 0.66 8.14 12.12
C TYR A 84 1.86 7.64 11.32
N VAL A 85 1.55 6.77 10.37
CA VAL A 85 2.45 6.43 9.27
C VAL A 85 1.84 6.94 7.98
N TYR A 86 2.67 7.50 7.11
CA TYR A 86 2.29 7.79 5.74
C TYR A 86 3.11 6.93 4.79
N LEU A 87 2.44 5.98 4.10
CA LEU A 87 3.10 5.21 3.04
C LEU A 87 3.15 6.07 1.78
N LEU A 88 4.35 6.25 1.26
CA LEU A 88 4.60 7.02 0.04
C LEU A 88 5.42 6.18 -0.94
N ASN A 89 4.92 6.02 -2.16
CA ASN A 89 5.71 5.38 -3.20
C ASN A 89 6.87 6.27 -3.66
N GLN A 90 7.94 5.64 -4.12
CA GLN A 90 9.13 6.35 -4.67
C GLN A 90 8.82 7.23 -5.89
N ASP A 91 7.76 6.92 -6.64
CA ASP A 91 7.28 7.64 -7.83
C ASP A 91 6.08 8.55 -7.52
N ALA A 92 6.02 9.03 -6.27
CA ALA A 92 4.91 9.83 -5.78
C ALA A 92 5.43 11.04 -4.99
N TRP A 93 4.63 12.12 -4.91
CA TRP A 93 4.93 13.31 -4.13
C TRP A 93 3.66 14.00 -3.64
N VAL A 94 3.82 14.78 -2.59
CA VAL A 94 2.74 15.48 -1.88
C VAL A 94 2.78 16.98 -2.17
N PHE A 95 1.70 17.69 -1.82
CA PHE A 95 1.66 19.15 -1.77
C PHE A 95 1.85 19.66 -0.33
N PRO A 96 2.23 20.93 -0.14
CA PRO A 96 2.56 21.46 1.18
C PRO A 96 1.49 21.29 2.25
N ASP A 97 0.21 21.27 1.88
CA ASP A 97 -0.94 21.15 2.79
C ASP A 97 -1.54 19.73 2.88
N THR A 98 -0.96 18.75 2.18
CA THR A 98 -1.53 17.40 2.09
C THR A 98 -1.67 16.74 3.46
N PHE A 99 -0.62 16.81 4.30
CA PHE A 99 -0.66 16.16 5.62
C PHE A 99 -1.59 16.89 6.58
N ASP A 100 -1.56 18.22 6.63
CA ASP A 100 -2.46 18.99 7.50
C ASP A 100 -3.91 18.62 7.26
N ARG A 101 -4.32 18.61 5.98
CA ARG A 101 -5.70 18.29 5.59
C ARG A 101 -6.11 16.86 5.92
N LEU A 102 -5.21 15.89 5.68
CA LEU A 102 -5.48 14.48 6.01
C LEU A 102 -5.56 14.25 7.51
N LEU A 103 -4.71 14.90 8.30
CA LEU A 103 -4.73 14.80 9.75
C LEU A 103 -5.99 15.43 10.35
N ASP A 104 -6.37 16.62 9.89
CA ASP A 104 -7.59 17.29 10.35
C ASP A 104 -8.85 16.47 10.02
N ALA A 105 -8.86 15.86 8.82
CA ALA A 105 -9.94 14.97 8.43
C ALA A 105 -9.99 13.70 9.29
N HIS A 106 -8.83 13.10 9.61
CA HIS A 106 -8.77 11.92 10.47
C HIS A 106 -9.14 12.23 11.93
N ASP A 107 -8.74 13.39 12.46
CA ASP A 107 -9.13 13.80 13.82
C ASP A 107 -10.64 13.96 13.96
N ALA A 108 -11.31 14.45 12.90
CA ALA A 108 -12.77 14.56 12.85
C ALA A 108 -13.45 13.19 12.62
N HIS A 109 -12.75 12.24 12.02
CA HIS A 109 -13.29 10.94 11.59
C HIS A 109 -12.31 9.78 11.92
N PRO A 110 -12.07 9.48 13.21
CA PRO A 110 -11.07 8.50 13.65
C PRO A 110 -11.44 7.04 13.32
N GLU A 111 -12.63 6.79 12.80
CA GLU A 111 -13.05 5.49 12.29
C GLU A 111 -12.36 5.09 10.98
N TYR A 112 -11.74 6.05 10.26
CA TYR A 112 -10.96 5.73 9.07
C TYR A 112 -9.57 5.23 9.46
N GLY A 113 -9.30 3.96 9.23
CA GLY A 113 -7.97 3.38 9.43
C GLY A 113 -6.97 3.82 8.36
N ILE A 114 -7.46 4.07 7.15
CA ILE A 114 -6.66 4.52 6.01
C ILE A 114 -7.37 5.69 5.33
N LEU A 115 -6.65 6.81 5.19
CA LEU A 115 -7.05 7.94 4.37
C LEU A 115 -6.02 8.19 3.26
N SER A 116 -6.51 8.48 2.05
CA SER A 116 -5.69 8.86 0.90
C SER A 116 -6.10 10.25 0.40
N PRO A 117 -5.18 11.06 -0.11
CA PRO A 117 -5.56 12.17 -0.98
C PRO A 117 -6.08 11.62 -2.30
N VAL A 118 -6.69 12.48 -3.12
CA VAL A 118 -6.95 12.18 -4.53
C VAL A 118 -5.61 12.01 -5.24
N GLN A 119 -5.35 10.84 -5.78
CA GLN A 119 -4.10 10.55 -6.50
C GLN A 119 -4.21 11.04 -7.94
N MET A 120 -3.33 11.95 -8.34
CA MET A 120 -3.29 12.58 -9.66
C MET A 120 -2.10 12.06 -10.48
N THR A 121 -2.18 12.20 -11.80
CA THR A 121 -1.01 12.03 -12.68
C THR A 121 0.01 13.15 -12.47
N ALA A 122 1.25 12.96 -12.93
CA ALA A 122 2.31 13.98 -12.84
C ALA A 122 1.95 15.32 -13.53
N SER A 123 1.11 15.32 -14.56
CA SER A 123 0.62 16.53 -15.21
C SER A 123 -0.46 17.27 -14.43
N MET A 124 -1.03 16.66 -13.39
CA MET A 124 -2.17 17.18 -12.63
C MET A 124 -3.47 17.40 -13.44
N GLU A 125 -3.52 17.02 -14.69
CA GLU A 125 -4.68 17.23 -15.55
C GLU A 125 -5.82 16.25 -15.26
N ARG A 126 -5.47 15.07 -14.73
CA ARG A 126 -6.44 13.99 -14.48
C ARG A 126 -6.03 13.13 -13.28
N PRO A 127 -6.98 12.45 -12.64
CA PRO A 127 -6.66 11.44 -11.64
C PRO A 127 -5.80 10.31 -12.23
N ASP A 128 -4.97 9.69 -11.37
CA ASP A 128 -4.30 8.44 -11.71
C ASP A 128 -5.33 7.46 -12.30
N PRO A 129 -5.05 6.80 -13.42
CA PRO A 129 -6.03 5.93 -14.08
C PRO A 129 -6.58 4.81 -13.20
N ARG A 130 -5.75 4.24 -12.30
CA ARG A 130 -6.21 3.19 -11.37
C ARG A 130 -7.02 3.80 -10.23
N PHE A 131 -6.65 4.99 -9.74
CA PHE A 131 -7.44 5.72 -8.76
C PHE A 131 -8.83 6.06 -9.34
N LYS A 132 -8.89 6.57 -10.57
CA LYS A 132 -10.16 6.85 -11.25
C LYS A 132 -11.06 5.60 -11.28
N VAL A 133 -10.54 4.45 -11.70
CA VAL A 133 -11.32 3.21 -11.84
C VAL A 133 -11.73 2.61 -10.50
N LYS A 134 -10.91 2.76 -9.45
CA LYS A 134 -11.11 2.07 -8.17
C LYS A 134 -11.81 2.92 -7.12
N CYS A 135 -11.66 4.24 -7.18
CA CYS A 135 -12.11 5.13 -6.11
C CYS A 135 -13.19 6.11 -6.56
N LEU A 136 -13.34 6.37 -7.86
CA LEU A 136 -14.30 7.37 -8.34
C LEU A 136 -15.49 6.70 -9.06
N ASP A 137 -16.69 7.03 -8.63
CA ASP A 137 -17.95 6.64 -9.26
C ASP A 137 -18.58 7.76 -10.11
N LYS A 138 -18.02 8.95 -10.03
CA LYS A 138 -18.43 10.17 -10.77
C LYS A 138 -17.23 11.01 -11.17
N GLU A 139 -17.44 12.08 -11.90
CA GLU A 139 -16.36 13.01 -12.26
C GLU A 139 -15.83 13.73 -11.02
N LEU A 140 -14.51 14.01 -11.01
CA LEU A 140 -13.81 14.55 -9.84
C LEU A 140 -14.42 15.86 -9.32
N SER A 141 -14.90 16.71 -10.21
CA SER A 141 -15.56 17.98 -9.89
C SER A 141 -16.89 17.84 -9.14
N ALA A 142 -17.47 16.64 -9.13
CA ALA A 142 -18.73 16.35 -8.42
C ALA A 142 -18.51 15.91 -6.97
N TYR A 143 -17.26 15.80 -6.52
CA TYR A 143 -16.93 15.51 -5.13
C TYR A 143 -16.76 16.80 -4.33
N GLU A 144 -17.42 16.87 -3.19
CA GLU A 144 -17.36 18.03 -2.29
C GLU A 144 -15.99 18.09 -1.60
N SER A 145 -15.28 19.20 -1.77
CA SER A 145 -13.96 19.42 -1.17
C SER A 145 -14.02 19.38 0.36
N GLY A 146 -13.07 18.71 0.99
CA GLY A 146 -13.01 18.54 2.44
C GLY A 146 -13.86 17.39 2.99
N ARG A 147 -14.64 16.71 2.13
CA ARG A 147 -15.40 15.52 2.53
C ARG A 147 -14.63 14.24 2.26
N ILE A 148 -14.72 13.27 3.20
CA ILE A 148 -14.22 11.93 3.01
C ILE A 148 -15.27 11.09 2.27
N TYR A 149 -14.83 10.31 1.30
CA TYR A 149 -15.64 9.35 0.57
C TYR A 149 -15.12 7.94 0.81
N ASP A 150 -16.03 7.05 1.21
CA ASP A 150 -15.73 5.64 1.47
C ASP A 150 -15.35 4.93 0.16
N VAL A 151 -14.35 4.06 0.24
CA VAL A 151 -13.94 3.18 -0.86
C VAL A 151 -13.61 1.79 -0.33
N ASP A 152 -13.81 0.77 -1.17
CA ASP A 152 -13.42 -0.60 -0.83
C ASP A 152 -11.91 -0.85 -1.06
N PHE A 153 -11.26 0.05 -1.79
CA PHE A 153 -9.84 -0.07 -2.13
C PHE A 153 -9.25 1.29 -2.54
N VAL A 154 -8.04 1.57 -2.08
CA VAL A 154 -7.18 2.65 -2.59
C VAL A 154 -5.74 2.16 -2.64
N MET A 155 -4.95 2.59 -3.64
CA MET A 155 -3.57 2.16 -3.78
C MET A 155 -2.68 2.69 -2.67
N ALA A 156 -1.76 1.85 -2.18
CA ALA A 156 -0.80 2.19 -1.12
C ALA A 156 0.32 3.17 -1.54
N ALA A 157 0.10 3.90 -2.65
CA ALA A 157 1.01 4.97 -3.06
C ALA A 157 0.95 6.20 -2.14
N HIS A 158 -0.21 6.39 -1.50
CA HIS A 158 -0.48 7.49 -0.58
C HIS A 158 -1.49 7.02 0.49
N TRP A 159 -1.00 6.49 1.60
CA TRP A 159 -1.85 6.11 2.74
C TRP A 159 -1.43 6.82 4.02
N LEU A 160 -2.31 7.63 4.58
CA LEU A 160 -2.23 7.97 6.00
C LEU A 160 -2.88 6.85 6.79
N VAL A 161 -2.12 6.22 7.68
CA VAL A 161 -2.57 5.10 8.52
C VAL A 161 -2.34 5.47 9.98
N SER A 162 -3.37 5.40 10.82
CA SER A 162 -3.22 5.70 12.24
C SER A 162 -2.49 4.56 12.98
N ARG A 163 -1.73 4.91 14.02
CA ARG A 163 -1.08 3.94 14.92
C ARG A 163 -2.06 2.87 15.40
N ARG A 164 -3.27 3.27 15.80
CA ARG A 164 -4.32 2.36 16.25
C ARG A 164 -4.68 1.33 15.18
N CYS A 165 -4.81 1.76 13.92
CA CYS A 165 -5.09 0.85 12.81
C CYS A 165 -3.92 -0.12 12.58
N ILE A 166 -2.67 0.35 12.65
CA ILE A 166 -1.48 -0.50 12.48
C ILE A 166 -1.40 -1.54 13.60
N LEU A 167 -1.57 -1.16 14.85
CA LEU A 167 -1.55 -2.09 15.99
C LEU A 167 -2.64 -3.14 15.87
N SER A 168 -3.85 -2.77 15.47
CA SER A 168 -4.97 -3.69 15.32
C SER A 168 -4.83 -4.61 14.09
N THR A 169 -4.42 -4.05 12.93
CA THR A 169 -4.37 -4.77 11.64
C THR A 169 -3.05 -5.52 11.46
N GLY A 170 -1.97 -5.02 12.06
CA GLY A 170 -0.61 -5.50 11.84
C GLY A 170 0.04 -4.96 10.56
N GLY A 171 1.10 -5.61 10.13
CA GLY A 171 1.85 -5.28 8.92
C GLY A 171 1.33 -5.97 7.66
N PHE A 172 2.08 -5.86 6.59
CA PHE A 172 1.81 -6.54 5.32
C PHE A 172 2.07 -8.05 5.44
N SER A 173 1.16 -8.84 4.89
CA SER A 173 1.25 -10.30 4.96
C SER A 173 2.37 -10.87 4.07
N PRO A 174 3.19 -11.81 4.58
CA PRO A 174 4.22 -12.50 3.79
C PRO A 174 3.64 -13.47 2.74
N ALA A 175 2.31 -13.58 2.63
CA ALA A 175 1.66 -14.28 1.52
C ALA A 175 1.92 -13.62 0.17
N PHE A 176 2.28 -12.32 0.16
CA PHE A 176 2.48 -11.50 -1.03
C PHE A 176 3.94 -11.03 -1.12
N ARG A 177 4.58 -11.37 -2.23
CA ARG A 177 5.91 -10.85 -2.53
C ARG A 177 5.84 -9.55 -3.35
N HIS A 178 4.86 -9.47 -4.24
CA HIS A 178 4.65 -8.35 -5.13
C HIS A 178 3.22 -8.38 -5.68
N TYR A 179 2.47 -7.31 -5.48
CA TYR A 179 1.04 -7.15 -5.74
C TYR A 179 0.12 -7.95 -4.81
N GLY A 180 -1.01 -7.35 -4.45
CA GLY A 180 -2.05 -7.93 -3.60
C GLY A 180 -1.84 -7.73 -2.11
N GLU A 181 -0.67 -7.21 -1.70
CA GLU A 181 -0.37 -6.86 -0.32
C GLU A 181 -1.23 -5.70 0.18
N ASP A 182 -1.49 -4.70 -0.66
CA ASP A 182 -2.38 -3.58 -0.39
C ASP A 182 -3.85 -4.04 -0.28
N ASP A 183 -4.34 -4.85 -1.21
CA ASP A 183 -5.67 -5.46 -1.13
C ASP A 183 -5.84 -6.25 0.18
N ASN A 184 -4.85 -7.07 0.55
CA ASN A 184 -4.92 -7.88 1.77
C ASN A 184 -4.90 -7.02 3.03
N PHE A 185 -4.07 -5.97 3.10
CA PHE A 185 -4.03 -5.06 4.24
C PHE A 185 -5.38 -4.36 4.43
N ILE A 186 -5.96 -3.81 3.36
CA ILE A 186 -7.28 -3.19 3.35
C ILE A 186 -8.36 -4.17 3.82
N HIS A 187 -8.39 -5.40 3.29
CA HIS A 187 -9.38 -6.40 3.71
C HIS A 187 -9.32 -6.70 5.20
N ARG A 188 -8.12 -6.70 5.80
CA ARG A 188 -7.95 -6.90 7.25
C ARG A 188 -8.38 -5.68 8.04
N ALA A 189 -8.05 -4.46 7.59
CA ALA A 189 -8.50 -3.23 8.22
C ALA A 189 -10.03 -3.11 8.22
N LEU A 190 -10.68 -3.39 7.09
CA LEU A 190 -12.14 -3.45 6.97
C LEU A 190 -12.74 -4.52 7.90
N TRP A 191 -12.14 -5.72 7.97
CA TRP A 191 -12.58 -6.79 8.85
C TRP A 191 -12.46 -6.42 10.34
N LYS A 192 -11.46 -5.60 10.70
CA LYS A 192 -11.29 -5.03 12.05
C LYS A 192 -12.24 -3.86 12.35
N GLY A 193 -13.12 -3.49 11.39
CA GLY A 193 -14.13 -2.45 11.55
C GLY A 193 -13.69 -1.04 11.19
N TYR A 194 -12.49 -0.87 10.62
CA TYR A 194 -12.06 0.42 10.10
C TYR A 194 -12.73 0.74 8.76
N LYS A 195 -12.88 2.02 8.49
CA LYS A 195 -13.24 2.53 7.16
C LYS A 195 -11.98 2.87 6.37
N ILE A 196 -12.11 2.86 5.05
CA ILE A 196 -11.10 3.29 4.09
C ILE A 196 -11.70 4.39 3.25
N GLY A 197 -10.97 5.47 3.04
CA GLY A 197 -11.52 6.59 2.26
C GLY A 197 -10.46 7.44 1.58
N PHE A 198 -10.93 8.33 0.73
CA PHE A 198 -10.13 9.43 0.22
C PHE A 198 -10.74 10.78 0.58
N LEU A 199 -9.89 11.77 0.82
CA LEU A 199 -10.29 13.14 1.13
C LEU A 199 -10.38 13.95 -0.17
N ALA A 200 -11.59 14.30 -0.59
CA ALA A 200 -11.81 15.11 -1.77
C ALA A 200 -11.27 16.53 -1.58
N GLY A 201 -10.73 17.10 -2.66
CA GLY A 201 -10.10 18.43 -2.63
C GLY A 201 -8.69 18.45 -2.04
N THR A 202 -8.18 17.31 -1.54
CA THR A 202 -6.77 17.13 -1.18
C THR A 202 -6.10 16.26 -2.22
N TYR A 203 -4.99 16.72 -2.76
CA TYR A 203 -4.33 16.07 -3.90
C TYR A 203 -2.93 15.62 -3.53
N ALA A 204 -2.46 14.60 -4.26
CA ALA A 204 -1.06 14.19 -4.31
C ALA A 204 -0.80 13.52 -5.67
N VAL A 205 0.45 13.43 -6.06
CA VAL A 205 0.82 12.89 -7.38
C VAL A 205 1.35 11.48 -7.26
N HIS A 206 0.89 10.62 -8.16
CA HIS A 206 1.46 9.31 -8.39
C HIS A 206 1.88 9.21 -9.87
N ASP A 207 3.18 9.38 -10.14
CA ASP A 207 3.76 9.38 -11.49
C ASP A 207 3.91 7.96 -12.01
N ARG A 208 2.77 7.34 -12.21
CA ARG A 208 2.72 6.01 -12.79
C ARG A 208 2.99 6.12 -14.30
N GLU A 209 4.18 5.71 -14.72
CA GLU A 209 4.47 5.62 -16.14
C GLU A 209 3.44 4.73 -16.85
N MET A 210 2.93 5.20 -17.99
CA MET A 210 2.03 4.45 -18.85
C MET A 210 2.78 3.23 -19.43
N ARG A 211 2.81 2.15 -18.69
CA ARG A 211 3.37 0.87 -19.16
C ARG A 211 2.28 0.08 -19.85
N THR A 212 2.52 -0.31 -21.09
CA THR A 212 1.72 -1.37 -21.72
C THR A 212 1.91 -2.66 -20.92
N VAL A 213 0.82 -3.11 -20.27
CA VAL A 213 0.88 -4.33 -19.47
C VAL A 213 0.96 -5.53 -20.41
N ALA A 214 2.09 -6.20 -20.44
CA ALA A 214 2.25 -7.43 -21.22
C ALA A 214 1.18 -8.47 -20.80
N LYS A 215 0.70 -9.29 -21.74
CA LYS A 215 -0.31 -10.33 -21.48
C LYS A 215 0.09 -11.24 -20.31
N SER A 216 1.35 -11.61 -20.20
CA SER A 216 1.90 -12.40 -19.09
C SER A 216 1.75 -11.71 -17.73
N ALA A 217 2.00 -10.40 -17.64
CA ALA A 217 1.82 -9.63 -16.42
C ALA A 217 0.35 -9.53 -16.02
N ALA A 218 -0.57 -9.36 -16.99
CA ALA A 218 -2.01 -9.37 -16.73
C ALA A 218 -2.47 -10.74 -16.19
N MET A 219 -1.94 -11.85 -16.70
CA MET A 219 -2.25 -13.18 -16.19
C MET A 219 -1.69 -13.41 -14.79
N ARG A 220 -0.48 -12.90 -14.50
CA ARG A 220 0.10 -12.94 -13.14
C ARG A 220 -0.78 -12.21 -12.13
N LEU A 221 -1.33 -11.04 -12.47
CA LEU A 221 -2.26 -10.32 -11.60
C LEU A 221 -3.55 -11.12 -11.31
N LYS A 222 -4.04 -11.91 -12.28
CA LYS A 222 -5.19 -12.81 -12.05
C LYS A 222 -4.84 -13.95 -11.10
N CYS A 223 -3.62 -14.48 -11.17
CA CYS A 223 -3.13 -15.47 -10.19
C CYS A 223 -3.04 -14.87 -8.77
N VAL A 224 -2.47 -13.68 -8.65
CA VAL A 224 -2.40 -12.96 -7.37
C VAL A 224 -3.79 -12.70 -6.80
N ALA A 225 -4.76 -12.30 -7.62
CA ALA A 225 -6.14 -12.08 -7.18
C ALA A 225 -6.77 -13.32 -6.53
N SER A 226 -6.38 -14.54 -6.92
CA SER A 226 -6.85 -15.77 -6.26
C SER A 226 -6.27 -15.92 -4.85
N VAL A 227 -5.02 -15.53 -4.63
CA VAL A 227 -4.40 -15.49 -3.30
C VAL A 227 -5.09 -14.43 -2.43
N VAL A 228 -5.35 -13.23 -2.98
CA VAL A 228 -6.07 -12.15 -2.30
C VAL A 228 -7.45 -12.62 -1.84
N LYS A 229 -8.23 -13.25 -2.72
CA LYS A 229 -9.57 -13.77 -2.39
C LYS A 229 -9.53 -14.85 -1.31
N LEU A 230 -8.54 -15.76 -1.37
CA LEU A 230 -8.39 -16.83 -0.36
C LEU A 230 -7.96 -16.28 0.99
N SER A 231 -7.07 -15.28 1.01
CA SER A 231 -6.56 -14.66 2.23
C SER A 231 -7.50 -13.62 2.86
N ASN A 232 -8.58 -13.21 2.17
CA ASN A 232 -9.54 -12.22 2.68
C ASN A 232 -10.31 -12.79 3.89
N PRO A 233 -10.20 -12.19 5.09
CA PRO A 233 -10.84 -12.68 6.30
C PRO A 233 -12.38 -12.67 6.23
N SER A 234 -12.99 -11.77 5.48
CA SER A 234 -14.44 -11.66 5.30
C SER A 234 -15.01 -12.70 4.34
N SER A 235 -14.16 -13.42 3.60
CA SER A 235 -14.63 -14.41 2.63
C SER A 235 -14.92 -15.78 3.29
N CYS A 236 -15.89 -16.52 2.76
CA CYS A 236 -16.16 -17.89 3.17
C CYS A 236 -15.01 -18.82 2.75
N LEU A 237 -14.18 -19.26 3.71
CA LEU A 237 -12.96 -20.03 3.42
C LEU A 237 -13.22 -21.36 2.70
N PRO A 238 -14.17 -22.25 3.12
CA PRO A 238 -14.45 -23.49 2.40
C PRO A 238 -14.86 -23.25 0.95
N PHE A 239 -15.70 -22.25 0.71
CA PHE A 239 -16.10 -21.86 -0.64
C PHE A 239 -14.91 -21.40 -1.49
N ARG A 240 -14.00 -20.59 -0.90
CA ARG A 240 -12.82 -20.10 -1.63
C ARG A 240 -11.82 -21.20 -1.95
N LEU A 241 -11.62 -22.17 -1.05
CA LEU A 241 -10.72 -23.31 -1.31
C LEU A 241 -11.16 -24.14 -2.53
N VAL A 242 -12.46 -24.27 -2.76
CA VAL A 242 -12.99 -24.99 -3.92
C VAL A 242 -13.03 -24.10 -5.16
N MET A 243 -13.53 -22.87 -5.02
CA MET A 243 -13.81 -22.02 -6.19
C MET A 243 -12.56 -21.40 -6.81
N GLN A 244 -11.50 -21.09 -6.02
CA GLN A 244 -10.34 -20.42 -6.61
C GLN A 244 -9.58 -21.29 -7.64
N PRO A 245 -9.33 -22.59 -7.41
CA PRO A 245 -8.75 -23.46 -8.45
C PRO A 245 -9.63 -23.53 -9.70
N LEU A 246 -10.96 -23.58 -9.54
CA LEU A 246 -11.91 -23.61 -10.67
C LEU A 246 -11.93 -22.29 -11.46
N GLU A 247 -11.92 -21.14 -10.75
CA GLU A 247 -11.80 -19.83 -11.38
C GLU A 247 -10.48 -19.71 -12.18
N LEU A 248 -9.37 -20.18 -11.62
CA LEU A 248 -8.08 -20.19 -12.31
C LEU A 248 -8.12 -21.07 -13.57
N LEU A 249 -8.74 -22.24 -13.50
CA LEU A 249 -8.92 -23.12 -14.66
C LEU A 249 -9.76 -22.42 -15.75
N ALA A 250 -10.88 -21.80 -15.37
CA ALA A 250 -11.70 -21.04 -16.30
C ALA A 250 -10.92 -19.87 -16.94
N ILE A 251 -10.08 -19.16 -16.18
CA ILE A 251 -9.20 -18.12 -16.70
C ILE A 251 -8.17 -18.71 -17.66
N ALA A 252 -7.53 -19.83 -17.31
CA ALA A 252 -6.55 -20.49 -18.16
C ALA A 252 -7.15 -20.87 -19.54
N VAL A 253 -8.35 -21.44 -19.53
CA VAL A 253 -9.09 -21.81 -20.76
C VAL A 253 -9.50 -20.55 -21.54
N ARG A 254 -10.16 -19.57 -20.89
CA ARG A 254 -10.66 -18.35 -21.55
C ARG A 254 -9.56 -17.55 -22.25
N TYR A 255 -8.40 -17.45 -21.66
CA TYR A 255 -7.26 -16.65 -22.17
C TYR A 255 -6.20 -17.51 -22.86
N MET A 256 -6.41 -18.84 -22.98
CA MET A 256 -5.46 -19.83 -23.50
C MET A 256 -4.07 -19.63 -22.88
N SER A 257 -4.04 -19.51 -21.54
CA SER A 257 -2.83 -19.16 -20.78
C SER A 257 -2.20 -20.38 -20.14
N SER A 258 -1.08 -20.84 -20.68
CA SER A 258 -0.26 -21.90 -20.08
C SER A 258 0.33 -21.48 -18.72
N ASP A 259 0.60 -20.17 -18.51
CA ASP A 259 1.15 -19.67 -17.25
C ASP A 259 0.16 -19.82 -16.11
N VAL A 260 -1.12 -19.49 -16.36
CA VAL A 260 -2.17 -19.69 -15.35
C VAL A 260 -2.39 -21.18 -15.10
N LEU A 261 -2.39 -22.02 -16.13
CA LEU A 261 -2.55 -23.46 -15.97
C LEU A 261 -1.42 -24.06 -15.11
N LYS A 262 -0.17 -23.67 -15.37
CA LYS A 262 1.01 -24.11 -14.59
C LYS A 262 0.99 -23.57 -13.14
N PHE A 263 0.31 -22.45 -12.89
CA PHE A 263 0.18 -21.88 -11.56
C PHE A 263 -0.77 -22.68 -10.66
N ILE A 264 -1.81 -23.35 -11.19
CA ILE A 264 -2.85 -24.03 -10.41
C ILE A 264 -2.26 -25.05 -9.41
N PRO A 265 -1.37 -25.98 -9.79
CA PRO A 265 -0.80 -26.94 -8.83
C PRO A 265 -0.04 -26.26 -7.70
N SER A 266 0.76 -25.23 -7.99
CA SER A 266 1.51 -24.47 -6.98
C SER A 266 0.59 -23.67 -6.06
N PHE A 267 -0.50 -23.11 -6.60
CA PHE A 267 -1.54 -22.45 -5.81
C PHE A 267 -2.21 -23.42 -4.83
N VAL A 268 -2.65 -24.60 -5.31
CA VAL A 268 -3.28 -25.62 -4.46
C VAL A 268 -2.31 -26.09 -3.37
N ALA A 269 -1.05 -26.35 -3.71
CA ALA A 269 -0.02 -26.71 -2.75
C ALA A 269 0.26 -25.62 -1.71
N SER A 270 0.06 -24.34 -2.07
CA SER A 270 0.24 -23.19 -1.16
C SER A 270 -0.98 -22.90 -0.27
N CYS A 271 -2.17 -23.45 -0.56
CA CYS A 271 -3.39 -23.21 0.20
C CYS A 271 -3.22 -23.40 1.72
N PRO A 272 -2.59 -24.48 2.24
CA PRO A 272 -2.41 -24.64 3.68
C PRO A 272 -1.63 -23.47 4.31
N LYS A 273 -0.57 -23.01 3.63
CA LYS A 273 0.23 -21.86 4.09
C LYS A 273 -0.60 -20.58 4.07
N ILE A 274 -1.36 -20.33 2.99
CA ILE A 274 -2.22 -19.14 2.88
C ILE A 274 -3.28 -19.13 3.97
N VAL A 275 -3.89 -20.30 4.25
CA VAL A 275 -4.89 -20.45 5.33
C VAL A 275 -4.28 -20.18 6.70
N LYS A 276 -3.06 -20.67 6.95
CA LYS A 276 -2.31 -20.38 8.18
C LYS A 276 -2.07 -18.87 8.32
N LEU A 277 -1.51 -18.22 7.31
CA LEU A 277 -1.25 -16.78 7.30
C LEU A 277 -2.54 -15.96 7.42
N ARG A 278 -3.63 -16.40 6.79
CA ARG A 278 -4.96 -15.78 6.96
C ARG A 278 -5.40 -15.82 8.42
N ARG A 279 -5.19 -16.93 9.14
CA ARG A 279 -5.54 -17.04 10.55
C ARG A 279 -4.66 -16.12 11.41
N GLU A 280 -3.33 -16.17 11.22
CA GLU A 280 -2.37 -15.29 11.89
C GLU A 280 -2.70 -13.81 11.66
N SER A 281 -3.16 -13.45 10.47
CA SER A 281 -3.51 -12.07 10.11
C SER A 281 -4.68 -11.45 10.89
N LEU A 282 -5.41 -12.25 11.66
CA LEU A 282 -6.52 -11.78 12.52
C LEU A 282 -6.04 -11.31 13.89
N GLU A 283 -4.82 -11.66 14.27
CA GLU A 283 -4.20 -11.25 15.53
C GLU A 283 -3.80 -9.76 15.48
N GLU A 284 -3.72 -9.13 16.64
CA GLU A 284 -3.20 -7.76 16.75
C GLU A 284 -1.70 -7.76 16.47
N GLY A 285 -1.22 -6.71 15.80
CA GLY A 285 0.20 -6.61 15.42
C GLY A 285 0.69 -7.69 14.46
N ALA A 286 -0.21 -8.48 13.84
CA ALA A 286 0.15 -9.56 12.93
C ALA A 286 1.25 -9.14 11.94
N PHE A 287 2.25 -10.00 11.74
CA PHE A 287 3.39 -9.81 10.83
C PHE A 287 4.36 -8.67 11.19
N LEU A 288 4.26 -8.07 12.38
CA LEU A 288 5.19 -7.09 12.91
C LEU A 288 5.87 -7.64 14.16
N ASN A 289 7.16 -7.33 14.31
CA ASN A 289 7.90 -7.59 15.55
C ASN A 289 7.72 -6.36 16.46
N VAL A 290 6.55 -6.24 17.07
CA VAL A 290 6.29 -5.15 18.04
C VAL A 290 6.68 -5.65 19.41
N PRO A 291 7.53 -4.91 20.17
CA PRO A 291 7.73 -5.20 21.58
C PRO A 291 6.39 -5.13 22.31
N ASN A 292 6.06 -6.16 23.08
CA ASN A 292 4.88 -6.09 23.95
C ASN A 292 5.04 -4.86 24.85
N GLU A 293 4.13 -3.90 24.75
CA GLU A 293 3.99 -2.83 25.73
C GLU A 293 3.47 -3.53 27.02
N ASN A 294 4.40 -3.89 27.93
CA ASN A 294 4.08 -4.34 29.29
C ASN A 294 3.74 -3.14 30.16
#